data_517c6ab896f1a4934f6fae0fbcf08c46
#
_entry.id   517c6ab896f1a4934f6fae0fbcf08c46
#
_cell.length_a   1.000
_cell.length_b   1.000
_cell.length_c   1.000
_cell.angle_alpha   90.00
_cell.angle_beta   90.00
_cell.angle_gamma   90.00
#
_symmetry.space_group_name_H-M   'P 1'
#
loop_
_entity.id
_entity.type
_entity.pdbx_description
1 polymer ?
#
loop_
_entity_poly.entity_id
_entity_poly.type
_entity_poly.pdbx_seq_one_letter_code
_entity_poly.pdbx_strand_id
1 'polypeptide(L)'
;MTDQIEREAMDYDVVIVGAGPAGLSAAIRLKQLDPELSVVVLEKGSEVGAHILSGAVLDPVGLDALLPDWRERGAPITTAVTQDNFYFLGPAGKIRIPGWPMPPLLSNHGAYIVSMGNVCRWLAREAEALGVEIFPGMAASAPVCGAAGELVGVVAGEFGKQPDGTPGPNYEPGMELRGKYVLLAEGARGSLAKEMIAKYDLSQGHCPQKFGLGMKEIWEIDPAKHHAGSVSHTMGWPLGKNAGGGSFIYHAENNQVFIGLVVHLNYANPHLYPYMEFQRFKHHPMVAELLAGGKRIAYGARAISEGGWQSIPKLVFPGGALLGCSAGLLNVPRIKGNHNAMLSGKAAAEAAHAAIMAGRAGDELAAYEAEVRSGAIGRDLRKVRNVKPLWSKFGLIASLVAGGFDMWTLSLFGVSLFGTLKHGKTDAAATGEARDFAPITYPKPDGTLSFDRLTNVAFSFTNHAESQPAHLHLTDPAVPIAVNLPRYAEPAQRYCPAGVYEVVAEAGKEPRFVINFQNCVHCKTCDIKDPSQNITWTTPQGGDGPNYPNM
;
A
#
# COMPACT_ATOMS: atom_id res chain seq x y z
N MET A 1 -1.71 -20.91 32.58
CA MET A 1 -3.07 -20.86 32.02
C MET A 1 -3.29 -19.41 31.70
N THR A 2 -3.26 -19.02 30.42
CA THR A 2 -3.69 -17.70 30.01
C THR A 2 -5.21 -17.67 30.20
N ASP A 3 -5.69 -16.84 31.12
CA ASP A 3 -7.12 -16.59 31.27
C ASP A 3 -7.67 -16.23 29.88
N GLN A 4 -8.54 -17.08 29.35
CA GLN A 4 -9.23 -16.76 28.11
C GLN A 4 -10.12 -15.54 28.41
N ILE A 5 -9.78 -14.40 27.84
CA ILE A 5 -10.60 -13.19 27.94
C ILE A 5 -11.92 -13.54 27.25
N GLU A 6 -13.01 -13.54 28.05
CA GLU A 6 -14.35 -13.72 27.51
C GLU A 6 -14.74 -12.46 26.72
N ARG A 7 -15.13 -12.63 25.46
CA ARG A 7 -15.54 -11.55 24.56
C ARG A 7 -16.96 -11.76 24.10
N GLU A 8 -17.70 -10.70 23.99
CA GLU A 8 -18.97 -10.73 23.28
C GLU A 8 -18.74 -11.09 21.81
N ALA A 9 -19.68 -11.81 21.21
CA ALA A 9 -19.60 -12.22 19.82
C ALA A 9 -20.83 -11.72 19.05
N MET A 10 -20.60 -11.26 17.83
CA MET A 10 -21.65 -10.94 16.85
C MET A 10 -21.43 -11.76 15.60
N ASP A 11 -22.51 -12.33 15.08
CA ASP A 11 -22.46 -13.19 13.90
C ASP A 11 -22.95 -12.45 12.65
N TYR A 12 -22.21 -12.58 11.57
CA TYR A 12 -22.51 -12.04 10.25
C TYR A 12 -22.40 -13.14 9.18
N ASP A 13 -22.93 -12.89 8.00
CA ASP A 13 -22.64 -13.75 6.86
C ASP A 13 -21.22 -13.53 6.35
N VAL A 14 -20.79 -12.26 6.22
CA VAL A 14 -19.44 -11.92 5.77
C VAL A 14 -18.84 -10.79 6.61
N VAL A 15 -17.63 -11.02 7.10
CA VAL A 15 -16.79 -10.01 7.76
C VAL A 15 -15.72 -9.55 6.81
N ILE A 16 -15.58 -8.23 6.61
CA ILE A 16 -14.59 -7.62 5.72
C ILE A 16 -13.64 -6.74 6.54
N VAL A 17 -12.34 -6.97 6.43
CA VAL A 17 -11.32 -6.20 7.13
C VAL A 17 -10.65 -5.21 6.18
N GLY A 18 -10.97 -3.93 6.34
CA GLY A 18 -10.47 -2.80 5.57
C GLY A 18 -11.48 -2.20 4.61
N ALA A 19 -11.85 -0.92 4.84
CA ALA A 19 -12.74 -0.12 3.99
C ALA A 19 -12.00 0.59 2.85
N GLY A 20 -11.06 -0.11 2.21
CA GLY A 20 -10.41 0.32 0.97
C GLY A 20 -11.21 -0.09 -0.27
N PRO A 21 -10.70 0.21 -1.49
CA PRO A 21 -11.41 -0.11 -2.74
C PRO A 21 -11.83 -1.57 -2.86
N ALA A 22 -11.02 -2.53 -2.38
CA ALA A 22 -11.34 -3.95 -2.45
C ALA A 22 -12.47 -4.34 -1.49
N GLY A 23 -12.38 -3.91 -0.22
CA GLY A 23 -13.38 -4.27 0.80
C GLY A 23 -14.74 -3.64 0.52
N LEU A 24 -14.77 -2.35 0.17
CA LEU A 24 -16.02 -1.66 -0.18
C LEU A 24 -16.67 -2.24 -1.44
N SER A 25 -15.86 -2.62 -2.44
CA SER A 25 -16.39 -3.30 -3.64
C SER A 25 -16.97 -4.68 -3.32
N ALA A 26 -16.36 -5.42 -2.40
CA ALA A 26 -16.91 -6.69 -1.93
C ALA A 26 -18.23 -6.49 -1.19
N ALA A 27 -18.29 -5.52 -0.27
CA ALA A 27 -19.47 -5.21 0.51
C ALA A 27 -20.67 -4.79 -0.37
N ILE A 28 -20.44 -3.84 -1.30
CA ILE A 28 -21.46 -3.40 -2.26
C ILE A 28 -21.95 -4.59 -3.09
N ARG A 29 -21.03 -5.40 -3.61
CA ARG A 29 -21.41 -6.52 -4.48
C ARG A 29 -22.19 -7.59 -3.75
N LEU A 30 -21.88 -7.92 -2.51
CA LEU A 30 -22.65 -8.85 -1.67
C LEU A 30 -24.09 -8.38 -1.53
N LYS A 31 -24.31 -7.12 -1.18
CA LYS A 31 -25.65 -6.53 -1.01
C LYS A 31 -26.40 -6.35 -2.33
N GLN A 32 -25.71 -6.20 -3.47
CA GLN A 32 -26.33 -6.24 -4.80
C GLN A 32 -26.85 -7.64 -5.18
N LEU A 33 -26.14 -8.69 -4.73
CA LEU A 33 -26.50 -10.08 -5.01
C LEU A 33 -27.63 -10.56 -4.10
N ASP A 34 -27.57 -10.20 -2.84
CA ASP A 34 -28.56 -10.55 -1.83
C ASP A 34 -28.65 -9.45 -0.74
N PRO A 35 -29.72 -8.64 -0.75
CA PRO A 35 -29.94 -7.59 0.26
C PRO A 35 -30.10 -8.11 1.69
N GLU A 36 -30.46 -9.38 1.89
CA GLU A 36 -30.67 -9.98 3.22
C GLU A 36 -29.37 -10.41 3.90
N LEU A 37 -28.27 -10.52 3.16
CA LEU A 37 -26.98 -10.88 3.77
C LEU A 37 -26.54 -9.84 4.81
N SER A 38 -26.16 -10.31 5.98
CA SER A 38 -25.50 -9.49 7.00
C SER A 38 -24.01 -9.31 6.65
N VAL A 39 -23.60 -8.07 6.37
CA VAL A 39 -22.24 -7.73 5.95
C VAL A 39 -21.69 -6.62 6.81
N VAL A 40 -20.53 -6.86 7.43
CA VAL A 40 -19.82 -5.87 8.23
C VAL A 40 -18.46 -5.55 7.63
N VAL A 41 -18.08 -4.28 7.65
CA VAL A 41 -16.76 -3.77 7.23
C VAL A 41 -16.08 -3.06 8.38
N LEU A 42 -14.88 -3.52 8.73
CA LEU A 42 -14.04 -2.90 9.74
C LEU A 42 -13.02 -1.96 9.10
N GLU A 43 -12.89 -0.75 9.63
CA GLU A 43 -11.86 0.20 9.24
C GLU A 43 -11.11 0.72 10.48
N LYS A 44 -9.78 0.53 10.50
CA LYS A 44 -8.95 0.97 11.61
C LYS A 44 -8.77 2.49 11.69
N GLY A 45 -8.90 3.21 10.58
CA GLY A 45 -8.84 4.68 10.53
C GLY A 45 -10.04 5.31 11.23
N SER A 46 -9.86 6.52 11.73
CA SER A 46 -10.94 7.30 12.39
C SER A 46 -12.18 7.52 11.51
N GLU A 47 -12.00 7.46 10.19
CA GLU A 47 -13.05 7.49 9.18
C GLU A 47 -12.61 6.69 7.94
N VAL A 48 -13.55 6.30 7.11
CA VAL A 48 -13.22 5.67 5.81
C VAL A 48 -12.44 6.66 4.94
N GLY A 49 -11.34 6.20 4.38
CA GLY A 49 -10.47 7.02 3.55
C GLY A 49 -9.34 7.74 4.29
N ALA A 50 -9.39 7.87 5.63
CA ALA A 50 -8.35 8.56 6.42
C ALA A 50 -6.93 8.02 6.16
N HIS A 51 -6.78 6.72 6.03
CA HIS A 51 -5.49 6.05 5.80
C HIS A 51 -5.18 5.79 4.31
N ILE A 52 -6.03 6.23 3.41
CA ILE A 52 -5.82 5.99 1.99
C ILE A 52 -4.81 6.98 1.43
N LEU A 53 -3.72 6.46 0.88
CA LEU A 53 -2.73 7.20 0.10
C LEU A 53 -2.52 6.49 -1.22
N SER A 54 -2.85 7.18 -2.31
CA SER A 54 -2.68 6.68 -3.66
C SER A 54 -2.20 7.79 -4.58
N GLY A 55 -1.62 7.47 -5.74
CA GLY A 55 -1.13 8.43 -6.71
C GLY A 55 -2.10 9.58 -7.02
N ALA A 56 -3.40 9.39 -7.39
CA ALA A 56 -3.92 8.21 -8.06
C ALA A 56 -4.37 8.59 -9.45
N VAL A 57 -4.01 7.77 -10.41
CA VAL A 57 -4.67 7.76 -11.71
C VAL A 57 -5.56 6.52 -11.76
N LEU A 58 -6.87 6.73 -11.64
CA LEU A 58 -7.88 5.68 -11.58
C LEU A 58 -8.25 5.21 -12.99
N ASP A 59 -8.10 3.91 -13.24
CA ASP A 59 -8.72 3.23 -14.38
C ASP A 59 -10.15 2.85 -13.97
N PRO A 60 -11.19 3.36 -14.64
CA PRO A 60 -12.57 3.19 -14.20
C PRO A 60 -13.12 1.77 -14.38
N VAL A 61 -12.42 0.87 -15.06
CA VAL A 61 -12.92 -0.48 -15.40
C VAL A 61 -13.43 -1.28 -14.20
N GLY A 62 -12.82 -1.12 -13.02
CA GLY A 62 -13.29 -1.77 -11.80
C GLY A 62 -14.58 -1.16 -11.28
N LEU A 63 -14.72 0.16 -11.40
CA LEU A 63 -15.90 0.89 -11.00
C LEU A 63 -17.05 0.67 -11.98
N ASP A 64 -16.79 0.69 -13.30
CA ASP A 64 -17.76 0.39 -14.35
C ASP A 64 -18.35 -1.03 -14.17
N ALA A 65 -17.53 -1.98 -13.71
CA ALA A 65 -17.97 -3.36 -13.45
C ALA A 65 -18.81 -3.51 -12.17
N LEU A 66 -18.69 -2.58 -11.21
CA LEU A 66 -19.38 -2.63 -9.92
C LEU A 66 -20.62 -1.74 -9.89
N LEU A 67 -20.48 -0.50 -10.33
CA LEU A 67 -21.49 0.57 -10.33
C LEU A 67 -21.43 1.30 -11.67
N PRO A 68 -22.03 0.77 -12.75
CA PRO A 68 -21.91 1.36 -14.09
C PRO A 68 -22.50 2.76 -14.21
N ASP A 69 -23.40 3.14 -13.32
CA ASP A 69 -24.04 4.43 -13.18
C ASP A 69 -23.35 5.38 -12.17
N TRP A 70 -22.05 5.14 -11.87
CA TRP A 70 -21.31 5.91 -10.88
C TRP A 70 -21.24 7.43 -11.16
N ARG A 71 -21.36 7.82 -12.46
CA ARG A 71 -21.38 9.24 -12.85
C ARG A 71 -22.65 9.90 -12.40
N GLU A 72 -23.79 9.25 -12.62
CA GLU A 72 -25.12 9.71 -12.22
C GLU A 72 -25.30 9.71 -10.70
N ARG A 73 -24.58 8.83 -9.99
CA ARG A 73 -24.55 8.76 -8.52
C ARG A 73 -23.64 9.81 -7.88
N GLY A 74 -23.02 10.68 -8.68
CA GLY A 74 -22.18 11.76 -8.16
C GLY A 74 -20.85 11.30 -7.55
N ALA A 75 -20.22 10.27 -8.13
CA ALA A 75 -18.88 9.88 -7.72
C ALA A 75 -17.89 11.05 -7.85
N PRO A 76 -16.98 11.27 -6.89
CA PRO A 76 -16.02 12.37 -6.90
C PRO A 76 -14.86 12.09 -7.88
N ILE A 77 -15.19 11.87 -9.15
CA ILE A 77 -14.27 11.48 -10.23
C ILE A 77 -14.50 12.42 -11.40
N THR A 78 -13.91 13.61 -11.31
CA THR A 78 -14.21 14.74 -12.22
C THR A 78 -13.06 15.07 -13.15
N THR A 79 -11.80 14.81 -12.75
CA THR A 79 -10.61 15.24 -13.51
C THR A 79 -10.14 14.14 -14.46
N ALA A 80 -10.66 14.12 -15.69
CA ALA A 80 -10.20 13.20 -16.73
C ALA A 80 -8.74 13.49 -17.13
N VAL A 81 -7.99 12.46 -17.48
CA VAL A 81 -6.63 12.63 -18.02
C VAL A 81 -6.71 13.21 -19.42
N THR A 82 -6.12 14.41 -19.59
CA THR A 82 -6.08 15.16 -20.85
C THR A 82 -4.70 15.12 -21.50
N GLN A 83 -3.64 14.98 -20.70
CA GLN A 83 -2.25 14.89 -21.14
C GLN A 83 -1.55 13.75 -20.42
N ASP A 84 -0.83 12.93 -21.19
CA ASP A 84 -0.06 11.80 -20.69
C ASP A 84 1.41 11.95 -21.13
N ASN A 85 2.29 12.23 -20.17
CA ASN A 85 3.68 12.53 -20.43
C ASN A 85 4.59 11.54 -19.70
N PHE A 86 5.67 11.17 -20.36
CA PHE A 86 6.72 10.34 -19.78
C PHE A 86 8.09 10.99 -19.96
N TYR A 87 8.86 11.14 -18.88
CA TYR A 87 10.17 11.76 -18.91
C TYR A 87 11.25 10.88 -18.31
N PHE A 88 12.43 10.95 -18.92
CA PHE A 88 13.66 10.51 -18.29
C PHE A 88 14.40 11.75 -17.77
N LEU A 89 14.68 11.75 -16.45
CA LEU A 89 15.33 12.89 -15.77
C LEU A 89 16.82 12.62 -15.59
N GLY A 90 17.62 13.59 -15.98
CA GLY A 90 18.99 13.78 -15.53
C GLY A 90 19.04 14.72 -14.32
N PRO A 91 20.24 15.09 -13.81
CA PRO A 91 20.36 15.99 -12.65
C PRO A 91 19.74 17.38 -12.82
N ALA A 92 19.72 17.90 -14.05
CA ALA A 92 19.18 19.23 -14.36
C ALA A 92 18.32 19.27 -15.64
N GLY A 93 18.32 18.19 -16.42
CA GLY A 93 17.63 18.11 -17.70
C GLY A 93 16.60 17.01 -17.75
N LYS A 94 15.69 17.09 -18.72
CA LYS A 94 14.67 16.07 -18.97
C LYS A 94 14.63 15.71 -20.45
N ILE A 95 14.37 14.43 -20.73
CA ILE A 95 14.08 13.94 -22.08
C ILE A 95 12.65 13.41 -22.07
N ARG A 96 11.79 13.95 -22.93
CA ARG A 96 10.44 13.41 -23.11
C ARG A 96 10.52 12.15 -23.96
N ILE A 97 9.97 11.05 -23.45
CA ILE A 97 9.82 9.80 -24.18
C ILE A 97 8.51 9.89 -24.97
N PRO A 98 8.56 9.76 -26.31
CA PRO A 98 7.35 9.76 -27.13
C PRO A 98 6.43 8.61 -26.73
N GLY A 99 5.11 8.81 -26.81
CA GLY A 99 4.15 7.75 -26.47
C GLY A 99 4.07 6.61 -27.51
N TRP A 100 4.41 6.87 -28.78
CA TRP A 100 4.22 5.93 -29.87
C TRP A 100 5.03 4.60 -29.76
N PRO A 101 6.26 4.57 -29.16
CA PRO A 101 6.95 3.30 -28.95
C PRO A 101 6.54 2.60 -27.67
N MET A 102 5.77 3.26 -26.80
CA MET A 102 5.34 2.65 -25.53
C MET A 102 4.19 1.66 -25.75
N PRO A 103 4.18 0.54 -25.03
CA PRO A 103 3.05 -0.38 -25.07
C PRO A 103 1.72 0.33 -24.75
N PRO A 104 0.63 0.10 -25.52
CA PRO A 104 -0.65 0.79 -25.32
C PRO A 104 -1.24 0.63 -23.92
N LEU A 105 -0.92 -0.49 -23.23
CA LEU A 105 -1.36 -0.74 -21.86
C LEU A 105 -0.82 0.29 -20.84
N LEU A 106 0.24 1.03 -21.18
CA LEU A 106 0.80 2.09 -20.31
C LEU A 106 0.07 3.43 -20.46
N SER A 107 -0.80 3.58 -21.46
CA SER A 107 -1.57 4.81 -21.68
C SER A 107 -2.51 5.10 -20.50
N ASN A 108 -2.60 6.38 -20.15
CA ASN A 108 -3.54 6.88 -19.15
C ASN A 108 -4.80 7.51 -19.76
N HIS A 109 -4.97 7.48 -21.08
CA HIS A 109 -6.18 7.97 -21.72
C HIS A 109 -7.40 7.17 -21.26
N GLY A 110 -8.49 7.87 -20.92
CA GLY A 110 -9.71 7.27 -20.35
C GLY A 110 -9.65 7.07 -18.83
N ALA A 111 -8.52 7.35 -18.19
CA ALA A 111 -8.38 7.34 -16.74
C ALA A 111 -8.66 8.73 -16.14
N TYR A 112 -8.75 8.77 -14.81
CA TYR A 112 -9.06 9.99 -14.05
C TYR A 112 -8.03 10.22 -12.95
N ILE A 113 -7.67 11.47 -12.71
CA ILE A 113 -6.89 11.88 -11.52
C ILE A 113 -7.88 12.05 -10.38
N VAL A 114 -7.67 11.34 -9.28
CA VAL A 114 -8.61 11.30 -8.15
C VAL A 114 -7.89 11.32 -6.80
N SER A 115 -8.60 11.78 -5.76
CA SER A 115 -8.33 11.39 -4.39
C SER A 115 -8.99 10.04 -4.13
N MET A 116 -8.18 8.99 -3.93
CA MET A 116 -8.74 7.67 -3.59
C MET A 116 -9.42 7.66 -2.22
N GLY A 117 -8.99 8.51 -1.28
CA GLY A 117 -9.68 8.70 -0.01
C GLY A 117 -11.12 9.17 -0.21
N ASN A 118 -11.32 10.18 -1.07
CA ASN A 118 -12.67 10.68 -1.39
C ASN A 118 -13.53 9.65 -2.13
N VAL A 119 -12.93 8.89 -3.04
CA VAL A 119 -13.63 7.79 -3.72
C VAL A 119 -14.06 6.72 -2.72
N CYS A 120 -13.21 6.35 -1.74
CA CYS A 120 -13.60 5.39 -0.71
C CYS A 120 -14.70 5.93 0.21
N ARG A 121 -14.67 7.21 0.60
CA ARG A 121 -15.77 7.84 1.37
C ARG A 121 -17.09 7.79 0.61
N TRP A 122 -17.05 8.01 -0.71
CA TRP A 122 -18.23 7.88 -1.56
C TRP A 122 -18.71 6.43 -1.65
N LEU A 123 -17.81 5.46 -1.92
CA LEU A 123 -18.15 4.03 -1.94
C LEU A 123 -18.72 3.54 -0.60
N ALA A 124 -18.25 4.08 0.52
CA ALA A 124 -18.80 3.73 1.84
C ALA A 124 -20.26 4.16 1.95
N ARG A 125 -20.61 5.39 1.52
CA ARG A 125 -22.00 5.85 1.50
C ARG A 125 -22.89 4.98 0.59
N GLU A 126 -22.37 4.56 -0.58
CA GLU A 126 -23.08 3.63 -1.46
C GLU A 126 -23.30 2.26 -0.78
N ALA A 127 -22.33 1.77 -0.03
CA ALA A 127 -22.43 0.52 0.72
C ALA A 127 -23.44 0.63 1.88
N GLU A 128 -23.37 1.70 2.67
CA GLU A 128 -24.30 1.98 3.77
C GLU A 128 -25.74 2.13 3.27
N ALA A 129 -25.94 2.78 2.12
CA ALA A 129 -27.26 2.91 1.48
C ALA A 129 -27.86 1.55 1.07
N LEU A 130 -27.02 0.52 0.88
CA LEU A 130 -27.44 -0.86 0.62
C LEU A 130 -27.60 -1.69 1.91
N GLY A 131 -27.36 -1.11 3.08
CA GLY A 131 -27.47 -1.78 4.39
C GLY A 131 -26.21 -2.54 4.81
N VAL A 132 -25.02 -2.12 4.36
CA VAL A 132 -23.75 -2.59 4.92
C VAL A 132 -23.46 -1.87 6.21
N GLU A 133 -23.07 -2.60 7.25
CA GLU A 133 -22.57 -2.01 8.49
C GLU A 133 -21.08 -1.70 8.33
N ILE A 134 -20.69 -0.43 8.50
CA ILE A 134 -19.30 0.02 8.44
C ILE A 134 -18.89 0.60 9.78
N PHE A 135 -17.81 0.07 10.37
CA PHE A 135 -17.29 0.53 11.66
C PHE A 135 -15.92 1.22 11.49
N PRO A 136 -15.89 2.54 11.27
CA PRO A 136 -14.65 3.32 11.34
C PRO A 136 -14.14 3.39 12.78
N GLY A 137 -12.81 3.48 12.94
CA GLY A 137 -12.19 3.47 14.27
C GLY A 137 -12.17 2.09 14.92
N MET A 138 -12.62 1.03 14.26
CA MET A 138 -12.61 -0.33 14.79
C MET A 138 -11.53 -1.17 14.11
N ALA A 139 -10.42 -1.37 14.82
CA ALA A 139 -9.29 -2.15 14.35
C ALA A 139 -9.50 -3.64 14.58
N ALA A 140 -9.27 -4.46 13.54
CA ALA A 140 -9.16 -5.90 13.69
C ALA A 140 -7.75 -6.23 14.22
N SER A 141 -7.68 -6.76 15.46
CA SER A 141 -6.42 -6.96 16.19
C SER A 141 -5.90 -8.39 16.13
N ALA A 142 -6.79 -9.40 16.07
CA ALA A 142 -6.42 -10.80 16.04
C ALA A 142 -7.42 -11.65 15.24
N PRO A 143 -6.99 -12.80 14.66
CA PRO A 143 -7.88 -13.75 14.02
C PRO A 143 -8.62 -14.60 15.06
N VAL A 144 -9.88 -14.92 14.79
CA VAL A 144 -10.64 -15.94 15.53
C VAL A 144 -10.72 -17.18 14.66
N CYS A 145 -10.19 -18.28 15.18
CA CYS A 145 -10.13 -19.57 14.46
C CYS A 145 -11.09 -20.58 15.07
N GLY A 146 -11.77 -21.34 14.21
CA GLY A 146 -12.61 -22.46 14.61
C GLY A 146 -11.81 -23.71 15.00
N ALA A 147 -12.54 -24.77 15.37
CA ALA A 147 -11.94 -26.00 15.89
C ALA A 147 -11.11 -26.78 14.84
N ALA A 148 -11.43 -26.66 13.55
CA ALA A 148 -10.65 -27.26 12.46
C ALA A 148 -9.51 -26.35 11.98
N GLY A 149 -9.33 -25.19 12.61
CA GLY A 149 -8.29 -24.23 12.31
C GLY A 149 -8.68 -23.20 11.24
N GLU A 150 -9.91 -23.25 10.74
CA GLU A 150 -10.46 -22.27 9.78
C GLU A 150 -10.63 -20.89 10.43
N LEU A 151 -10.54 -19.83 9.62
CA LEU A 151 -10.81 -18.47 10.07
C LEU A 151 -12.33 -18.26 10.16
N VAL A 152 -12.85 -18.02 11.36
CA VAL A 152 -14.29 -17.83 11.59
C VAL A 152 -14.64 -16.40 11.99
N GLY A 153 -13.66 -15.53 12.18
CA GLY A 153 -13.90 -14.15 12.58
C GLY A 153 -12.63 -13.39 12.91
N VAL A 154 -12.80 -12.21 13.48
CA VAL A 154 -11.71 -11.38 13.99
C VAL A 154 -12.08 -10.75 15.31
N VAL A 155 -11.10 -10.51 16.17
CA VAL A 155 -11.25 -9.63 17.34
C VAL A 155 -11.16 -8.21 16.87
N ALA A 156 -12.14 -7.40 17.22
CA ALA A 156 -12.23 -6.00 16.83
C ALA A 156 -12.51 -5.09 18.03
N GLY A 157 -12.03 -3.84 17.97
CA GLY A 157 -12.35 -2.83 18.98
C GLY A 157 -11.64 -3.02 20.33
N GLU A 158 -10.54 -3.79 20.40
CA GLU A 158 -9.73 -3.84 21.62
C GLU A 158 -9.11 -2.47 21.90
N PHE A 159 -9.31 -1.95 23.14
CA PHE A 159 -8.96 -0.59 23.50
C PHE A 159 -8.44 -0.50 24.94
N GLY A 160 -7.64 0.53 25.25
CA GLY A 160 -7.28 0.90 26.63
C GLY A 160 -6.19 0.03 27.27
N LYS A 161 -5.35 -0.66 26.52
CA LYS A 161 -4.11 -1.27 27.02
C LYS A 161 -3.10 -0.19 27.40
N GLN A 162 -2.34 -0.43 28.47
CA GLN A 162 -1.20 0.38 28.88
C GLN A 162 0.03 0.12 27.98
N PRO A 163 1.08 0.98 28.00
CA PRO A 163 2.28 0.81 27.19
C PRO A 163 3.01 -0.54 27.38
N ASP A 164 2.86 -1.18 28.53
CA ASP A 164 3.41 -2.51 28.81
C ASP A 164 2.51 -3.69 28.35
N GLY A 165 1.37 -3.36 27.73
CA GLY A 165 0.40 -4.33 27.24
C GLY A 165 -0.63 -4.81 28.27
N THR A 166 -0.54 -4.37 29.53
CA THR A 166 -1.51 -4.70 30.57
C THR A 166 -2.81 -3.93 30.40
N PRO A 167 -3.96 -4.46 30.87
CA PRO A 167 -5.22 -3.72 30.90
C PRO A 167 -5.09 -2.41 31.69
N GLY A 168 -5.52 -1.30 31.11
CA GLY A 168 -5.63 0.01 31.76
C GLY A 168 -6.98 0.22 32.44
N PRO A 169 -7.19 1.38 33.08
CA PRO A 169 -8.48 1.69 33.76
C PRO A 169 -9.71 1.67 32.84
N ASN A 170 -9.52 1.96 31.58
CA ASN A 170 -10.57 1.99 30.55
C ASN A 170 -10.39 0.86 29.53
N TYR A 171 -9.88 -0.28 29.97
CA TYR A 171 -9.64 -1.40 29.08
C TYR A 171 -10.95 -2.05 28.63
N GLU A 172 -11.10 -2.17 27.31
CA GLU A 172 -12.16 -2.92 26.66
C GLU A 172 -11.53 -4.07 25.88
N PRO A 173 -11.93 -5.32 26.13
CA PRO A 173 -11.33 -6.50 25.52
C PRO A 173 -11.65 -6.62 24.02
N GLY A 174 -12.51 -5.74 23.49
CA GLY A 174 -13.06 -5.89 22.15
C GLY A 174 -14.09 -7.00 22.06
N MET A 175 -14.61 -7.22 20.87
CA MET A 175 -15.61 -8.25 20.57
C MET A 175 -15.13 -9.14 19.43
N GLU A 176 -15.71 -10.32 19.33
CA GLU A 176 -15.50 -11.22 18.20
C GLU A 176 -16.57 -10.93 17.13
N LEU A 177 -16.14 -10.48 15.96
CA LEU A 177 -17.02 -10.43 14.80
C LEU A 177 -16.80 -11.69 13.98
N ARG A 178 -17.79 -12.57 14.02
CA ARG A 178 -17.75 -13.89 13.37
C ARG A 178 -18.48 -13.86 12.05
N GLY A 179 -18.03 -14.64 11.07
CA GLY A 179 -18.66 -14.71 9.76
C GLY A 179 -18.49 -16.06 9.12
N LYS A 180 -19.41 -16.42 8.22
CA LYS A 180 -19.26 -17.62 7.38
C LYS A 180 -17.98 -17.53 6.53
N TYR A 181 -17.60 -16.29 6.15
CA TYR A 181 -16.33 -15.97 5.48
C TYR A 181 -15.77 -14.64 5.98
N VAL A 182 -14.43 -14.56 6.04
CA VAL A 182 -13.69 -13.34 6.37
C VAL A 182 -12.84 -12.90 5.18
N LEU A 183 -13.07 -11.68 4.69
CA LEU A 183 -12.34 -11.13 3.54
C LEU A 183 -11.30 -10.10 4.00
N LEU A 184 -10.01 -10.40 3.78
CA LEU A 184 -8.90 -9.56 4.22
C LEU A 184 -8.50 -8.56 3.12
N ALA A 185 -8.94 -7.32 3.27
CA ALA A 185 -8.71 -6.19 2.36
C ALA A 185 -7.78 -5.11 2.97
N GLU A 186 -6.84 -5.49 3.82
CA GLU A 186 -5.96 -4.61 4.63
C GLU A 186 -4.90 -3.83 3.84
N GLY A 187 -4.83 -4.01 2.53
CA GLY A 187 -3.81 -3.40 1.68
C GLY A 187 -2.45 -4.07 1.78
N ALA A 188 -1.40 -3.39 1.28
CA ALA A 188 -0.05 -3.94 1.27
C ALA A 188 0.45 -4.28 2.68
N ARG A 189 0.94 -5.48 2.87
CA ARG A 189 1.51 -5.97 4.13
C ARG A 189 0.52 -5.85 5.30
N GLY A 190 -0.73 -6.30 5.13
CA GLY A 190 -1.76 -6.33 6.17
C GLY A 190 -1.33 -7.16 7.38
N SER A 191 -1.76 -6.79 8.59
CA SER A 191 -1.35 -7.48 9.82
C SER A 191 -1.90 -8.90 9.85
N LEU A 192 -3.21 -9.05 9.75
CA LEU A 192 -3.86 -10.38 9.70
C LEU A 192 -3.53 -11.14 8.41
N ALA A 193 -3.41 -10.42 7.29
CA ALA A 193 -3.02 -11.04 6.02
C ALA A 193 -1.64 -11.72 6.11
N LYS A 194 -0.64 -11.09 6.77
CA LYS A 194 0.67 -11.72 7.02
C LYS A 194 0.54 -13.00 7.83
N GLU A 195 -0.27 -12.94 8.86
CA GLU A 195 -0.51 -14.06 9.79
C GLU A 195 -1.15 -15.24 9.06
N MET A 196 -2.19 -14.98 8.26
CA MET A 196 -2.85 -16.02 7.47
C MET A 196 -1.94 -16.58 6.36
N ILE A 197 -1.15 -15.73 5.71
CA ILE A 197 -0.15 -16.18 4.72
C ILE A 197 0.85 -17.14 5.37
N ALA A 198 1.32 -16.85 6.59
CA ALA A 198 2.25 -17.72 7.32
C ALA A 198 1.55 -18.97 7.83
N LYS A 199 0.38 -18.85 8.47
CA LYS A 199 -0.38 -19.96 9.07
C LYS A 199 -0.72 -21.05 8.05
N TYR A 200 -1.17 -20.65 6.85
CA TYR A 200 -1.60 -21.60 5.81
C TYR A 200 -0.56 -21.80 4.70
N ASP A 201 0.67 -21.31 4.89
CA ASP A 201 1.78 -21.41 3.93
C ASP A 201 1.38 -20.98 2.49
N LEU A 202 0.60 -19.88 2.40
CA LEU A 202 0.03 -19.43 1.13
C LEU A 202 1.09 -18.98 0.11
N SER A 203 2.32 -18.71 0.57
CA SER A 203 3.45 -18.32 -0.30
C SER A 203 4.21 -19.50 -0.90
N GLN A 204 3.88 -20.74 -0.55
CA GLN A 204 4.59 -21.93 -1.03
C GLN A 204 4.53 -22.02 -2.55
N GLY A 205 5.68 -22.21 -3.18
CA GLY A 205 5.79 -22.29 -4.64
C GLY A 205 5.73 -20.95 -5.40
N HIS A 206 5.47 -19.84 -4.71
CA HIS A 206 5.46 -18.50 -5.27
C HIS A 206 6.79 -17.75 -5.06
N CYS A 207 7.04 -16.72 -5.87
CA CYS A 207 8.19 -15.84 -5.63
C CYS A 207 7.95 -14.95 -4.40
N PRO A 208 9.00 -14.52 -3.70
CA PRO A 208 8.84 -13.57 -2.61
C PRO A 208 8.19 -12.28 -3.13
N GLN A 209 7.28 -11.71 -2.33
CA GLN A 209 6.69 -10.41 -2.65
C GLN A 209 7.78 -9.33 -2.66
N LYS A 210 7.60 -8.34 -3.52
CA LYS A 210 8.43 -7.15 -3.63
C LYS A 210 7.60 -5.93 -3.30
N PHE A 211 8.28 -4.91 -2.75
CA PHE A 211 7.61 -3.70 -2.35
C PHE A 211 8.36 -2.46 -2.83
N GLY A 212 7.62 -1.37 -2.97
CA GLY A 212 8.13 -0.02 -3.10
C GLY A 212 7.63 0.85 -1.96
N LEU A 213 8.37 1.88 -1.60
CA LEU A 213 7.92 2.95 -0.72
C LEU A 213 7.48 4.13 -1.59
N GLY A 214 6.17 4.39 -1.61
CA GLY A 214 5.61 5.59 -2.21
C GLY A 214 5.52 6.71 -1.17
N MET A 215 6.05 7.88 -1.51
CA MET A 215 5.89 9.13 -0.76
C MET A 215 5.17 10.11 -1.65
N LYS A 216 4.22 10.87 -1.10
CA LYS A 216 3.40 11.83 -1.83
C LYS A 216 3.26 13.13 -1.03
N GLU A 217 3.29 14.25 -1.73
CA GLU A 217 2.84 15.54 -1.23
C GLU A 217 1.74 16.10 -2.14
N ILE A 218 0.84 16.87 -1.56
CA ILE A 218 -0.12 17.70 -2.28
C ILE A 218 0.32 19.15 -2.13
N TRP A 219 0.36 19.86 -3.25
CA TRP A 219 0.69 21.28 -3.31
C TRP A 219 -0.42 22.06 -4.00
N GLU A 220 -0.78 23.19 -3.43
CA GLU A 220 -1.52 24.25 -4.12
C GLU A 220 -0.51 25.11 -4.86
N ILE A 221 -0.69 25.28 -6.17
CA ILE A 221 0.24 26.02 -7.03
C ILE A 221 -0.45 27.21 -7.69
N ASP A 222 0.36 28.08 -8.30
CA ASP A 222 -0.12 29.17 -9.11
C ASP A 222 -1.06 28.65 -10.22
N PRO A 223 -2.29 29.17 -10.34
CA PRO A 223 -3.22 28.80 -11.40
C PRO A 223 -2.65 28.92 -12.81
N ALA A 224 -1.74 29.86 -13.05
CA ALA A 224 -1.09 30.02 -14.34
C ALA A 224 -0.16 28.86 -14.74
N LYS A 225 0.27 28.05 -13.76
CA LYS A 225 1.11 26.85 -13.95
C LYS A 225 0.30 25.56 -13.92
N HIS A 226 -0.99 25.65 -13.59
CA HIS A 226 -1.83 24.49 -13.41
C HIS A 226 -2.49 24.07 -14.74
N HIS A 227 -2.48 22.76 -15.02
CA HIS A 227 -3.07 22.15 -16.21
C HIS A 227 -3.89 20.92 -15.82
N ALA A 228 -5.14 21.11 -15.37
CA ALA A 228 -6.01 20.03 -14.90
C ALA A 228 -6.03 18.84 -15.88
N GLY A 229 -5.88 17.64 -15.36
CA GLY A 229 -5.84 16.40 -16.14
C GLY A 229 -4.46 16.07 -16.73
N SER A 230 -3.43 16.89 -16.49
CA SER A 230 -2.07 16.57 -16.92
C SER A 230 -1.44 15.53 -16.00
N VAL A 231 -0.97 14.43 -16.59
CA VAL A 231 -0.22 13.34 -15.96
C VAL A 231 1.20 13.34 -16.47
N SER A 232 2.17 13.33 -15.58
CA SER A 232 3.58 13.16 -15.91
C SER A 232 4.20 12.08 -15.04
N HIS A 233 4.74 11.04 -15.68
CA HIS A 233 5.56 10.03 -15.02
C HIS A 233 7.02 10.28 -15.35
N THR A 234 7.90 10.07 -14.39
CA THR A 234 9.34 10.23 -14.60
C THR A 234 10.13 9.07 -14.03
N MET A 235 11.33 8.85 -14.57
CA MET A 235 12.33 7.93 -14.04
C MET A 235 13.74 8.49 -14.23
N GLY A 236 14.72 7.85 -13.60
CA GLY A 236 16.12 8.28 -13.63
C GLY A 236 16.50 9.05 -12.36
N TRP A 237 16.84 10.32 -12.47
CA TRP A 237 17.17 11.15 -11.32
C TRP A 237 15.94 11.36 -10.40
N PRO A 238 16.05 11.39 -9.03
CA PRO A 238 17.31 11.37 -8.24
C PRO A 238 17.87 9.97 -7.96
N LEU A 239 17.15 8.90 -8.20
CA LEU A 239 17.53 7.54 -7.80
C LEU A 239 18.75 6.98 -8.56
N GLY A 240 18.84 7.27 -9.86
CA GLY A 240 19.97 6.88 -10.69
C GLY A 240 20.22 5.38 -10.71
N LYS A 241 21.42 4.96 -10.27
CA LYS A 241 21.82 3.54 -10.18
C LYS A 241 21.61 2.97 -8.78
N ASN A 242 21.31 3.79 -7.78
CA ASN A 242 21.28 3.37 -6.37
C ASN A 242 20.02 2.59 -6.02
N ALA A 243 18.91 2.94 -6.63
CA ALA A 243 17.63 2.26 -6.43
C ALA A 243 16.77 2.31 -7.69
N GLY A 244 15.88 1.34 -7.86
CA GLY A 244 14.79 1.42 -8.80
C GLY A 244 13.67 2.32 -8.27
N GLY A 245 12.80 2.76 -9.19
CA GLY A 245 11.66 3.59 -8.84
C GLY A 245 11.36 4.64 -9.90
N GLY A 246 10.54 5.60 -9.54
CA GLY A 246 10.15 6.70 -10.41
C GLY A 246 9.29 7.70 -9.68
N SER A 247 9.01 8.82 -10.32
CA SER A 247 8.17 9.85 -9.74
C SER A 247 6.95 10.17 -10.61
N PHE A 248 6.01 10.85 -10.03
CA PHE A 248 4.80 11.30 -10.71
C PHE A 248 4.47 12.73 -10.32
N ILE A 249 3.81 13.42 -11.27
CA ILE A 249 3.26 14.77 -11.12
C ILE A 249 1.89 14.76 -11.78
N TYR A 250 0.82 14.96 -11.00
CA TYR A 250 -0.56 14.95 -11.48
C TYR A 250 -1.24 16.26 -11.13
N HIS A 251 -1.79 16.92 -12.13
CA HIS A 251 -2.55 18.15 -11.94
C HIS A 251 -4.03 17.80 -11.72
N ALA A 252 -4.42 17.78 -10.45
CA ALA A 252 -5.77 17.49 -10.00
C ALA A 252 -6.70 18.71 -10.09
N GLU A 253 -7.84 18.68 -9.46
CA GLU A 253 -8.74 19.83 -9.35
C GLU A 253 -8.22 20.90 -8.37
N ASN A 254 -8.84 22.08 -8.34
CA ASN A 254 -8.59 23.16 -7.38
C ASN A 254 -7.12 23.66 -7.33
N ASN A 255 -6.44 23.71 -8.46
CA ASN A 255 -5.02 24.09 -8.57
C ASN A 255 -4.09 23.21 -7.72
N GLN A 256 -4.50 22.01 -7.38
CA GLN A 256 -3.70 21.05 -6.65
C GLN A 256 -2.86 20.21 -7.59
N VAL A 257 -1.61 20.01 -7.19
CA VAL A 257 -0.69 19.09 -7.84
C VAL A 257 -0.27 17.99 -6.85
N PHE A 258 -0.45 16.75 -7.27
CA PHE A 258 0.03 15.59 -6.55
C PHE A 258 1.42 15.25 -7.06
N ILE A 259 2.42 15.36 -6.20
CA ILE A 259 3.79 14.97 -6.52
C ILE A 259 4.21 13.80 -5.65
N GLY A 260 4.94 12.84 -6.21
CA GLY A 260 5.43 11.73 -5.42
C GLY A 260 6.63 11.03 -6.04
N LEU A 261 7.31 10.28 -5.20
CA LEU A 261 8.43 9.42 -5.55
C LEU A 261 8.20 8.03 -4.98
N VAL A 262 8.33 7.02 -5.82
CA VAL A 262 8.34 5.61 -5.42
C VAL A 262 9.78 5.12 -5.45
N VAL A 263 10.23 4.52 -4.36
CA VAL A 263 11.55 3.88 -4.25
C VAL A 263 11.34 2.39 -4.05
N HIS A 264 11.85 1.56 -4.97
CA HIS A 264 11.80 0.11 -4.83
C HIS A 264 12.63 -0.33 -3.63
N LEU A 265 12.07 -1.11 -2.70
CA LEU A 265 12.74 -1.47 -1.45
C LEU A 265 13.85 -2.53 -1.59
N ASN A 266 14.07 -3.07 -2.79
CA ASN A 266 15.15 -4.01 -3.07
C ASN A 266 16.53 -3.34 -3.28
N TYR A 267 16.70 -2.06 -2.95
CA TYR A 267 18.00 -1.40 -3.00
C TYR A 267 18.98 -2.00 -1.99
N ALA A 268 20.26 -2.04 -2.37
CA ALA A 268 21.32 -2.68 -1.56
C ALA A 268 21.98 -1.71 -0.58
N ASN A 269 22.14 -0.42 -0.94
CA ASN A 269 22.89 0.55 -0.13
C ASN A 269 22.10 0.97 1.13
N PRO A 270 22.52 0.58 2.36
CA PRO A 270 21.82 0.95 3.58
C PRO A 270 21.91 2.43 3.94
N HIS A 271 22.80 3.19 3.25
CA HIS A 271 22.91 4.64 3.41
C HIS A 271 21.90 5.42 2.56
N LEU A 272 21.15 4.74 1.68
CA LEU A 272 20.08 5.39 0.91
C LEU A 272 18.99 5.87 1.87
N TYR A 273 18.57 7.12 1.68
CA TYR A 273 17.53 7.77 2.46
C TYR A 273 16.35 8.17 1.54
N PRO A 274 15.35 7.30 1.39
CA PRO A 274 14.23 7.53 0.45
C PRO A 274 13.55 8.88 0.62
N TYR A 275 13.32 9.30 1.86
CA TYR A 275 12.74 10.61 2.15
C TYR A 275 13.58 11.76 1.56
N MET A 276 14.90 11.71 1.72
CA MET A 276 15.79 12.74 1.19
C MET A 276 15.92 12.67 -0.33
N GLU A 277 15.78 11.50 -0.94
CA GLU A 277 15.66 11.39 -2.40
C GLU A 277 14.39 12.11 -2.90
N PHE A 278 13.27 11.97 -2.17
CA PHE A 278 12.05 12.71 -2.50
C PHE A 278 12.24 14.23 -2.32
N GLN A 279 12.95 14.68 -1.28
CA GLN A 279 13.28 16.10 -1.13
C GLN A 279 14.17 16.61 -2.28
N ARG A 280 15.18 15.83 -2.71
CA ARG A 280 16.02 16.13 -3.87
C ARG A 280 15.22 16.23 -5.16
N PHE A 281 14.24 15.34 -5.37
CA PHE A 281 13.36 15.36 -6.54
C PHE A 281 12.70 16.73 -6.72
N LYS A 282 12.28 17.38 -5.64
CA LYS A 282 11.64 18.71 -5.70
C LYS A 282 12.55 19.82 -6.18
N HIS A 283 13.87 19.65 -6.05
CA HIS A 283 14.86 20.60 -6.58
C HIS A 283 15.23 20.39 -8.06
N HIS A 284 14.67 19.37 -8.73
CA HIS A 284 14.83 19.28 -10.17
C HIS A 284 14.17 20.48 -10.84
N PRO A 285 14.82 21.16 -11.82
CA PRO A 285 14.29 22.41 -12.41
C PRO A 285 12.82 22.32 -12.84
N MET A 286 12.42 21.21 -13.47
CA MET A 286 11.03 20.95 -13.87
C MET A 286 10.04 21.01 -12.71
N VAL A 287 10.43 20.51 -11.54
CA VAL A 287 9.57 20.41 -10.35
C VAL A 287 9.64 21.71 -9.56
N ALA A 288 10.86 22.25 -9.38
CA ALA A 288 11.08 23.50 -8.66
C ALA A 288 10.33 24.68 -9.29
N GLU A 289 10.36 24.80 -10.62
CA GLU A 289 9.63 25.83 -11.36
C GLU A 289 8.10 25.70 -11.16
N LEU A 290 7.58 24.46 -11.18
CA LEU A 290 6.17 24.19 -10.96
C LEU A 290 5.73 24.59 -9.55
N LEU A 291 6.52 24.21 -8.54
CA LEU A 291 6.19 24.42 -7.12
C LEU A 291 6.52 25.82 -6.60
N ALA A 292 7.32 26.60 -7.33
CA ALA A 292 7.73 27.94 -6.90
C ALA A 292 6.53 28.85 -6.63
N GLY A 293 6.46 29.38 -5.39
CA GLY A 293 5.35 30.19 -4.89
C GLY A 293 4.13 29.37 -4.40
N GLY A 294 4.17 28.05 -4.55
CA GLY A 294 3.12 27.17 -4.09
C GLY A 294 3.19 26.87 -2.59
N LYS A 295 2.15 26.21 -2.07
CA LYS A 295 2.00 25.82 -0.68
C LYS A 295 1.78 24.32 -0.59
N ARG A 296 2.65 23.62 0.18
CA ARG A 296 2.42 22.22 0.55
C ARG A 296 1.26 22.14 1.54
N ILE A 297 0.30 21.23 1.29
CA ILE A 297 -0.90 21.07 2.12
C ILE A 297 -1.04 19.69 2.75
N ALA A 298 -0.39 18.66 2.19
CA ALA A 298 -0.42 17.31 2.74
C ALA A 298 0.88 16.55 2.42
N TYR A 299 1.21 15.57 3.26
CA TYR A 299 2.29 14.60 3.07
C TYR A 299 1.85 13.22 3.53
N GLY A 300 2.30 12.19 2.84
CA GLY A 300 2.09 10.82 3.27
C GLY A 300 3.07 9.84 2.65
N ALA A 301 3.11 8.65 3.23
CA ALA A 301 3.95 7.56 2.75
C ALA A 301 3.25 6.21 2.94
N ARG A 302 3.45 5.27 1.98
CA ARG A 302 2.88 3.93 2.07
C ARG A 302 3.69 2.93 1.26
N ALA A 303 3.78 1.70 1.75
CA ALA A 303 4.31 0.58 0.97
C ALA A 303 3.32 0.16 -0.13
N ILE A 304 3.88 -0.25 -1.26
CA ILE A 304 3.17 -0.67 -2.46
C ILE A 304 3.65 -2.08 -2.79
N SER A 305 2.74 -3.03 -3.05
CA SER A 305 3.09 -4.39 -3.47
C SER A 305 3.57 -4.38 -4.92
N GLU A 306 4.79 -4.85 -5.21
CA GLU A 306 5.41 -4.76 -6.54
C GLU A 306 5.88 -6.10 -7.11
N GLY A 307 5.58 -7.21 -6.46
CA GLY A 307 6.05 -8.53 -6.89
C GLY A 307 5.47 -8.99 -8.23
N GLY A 308 4.27 -8.53 -8.57
CA GLY A 308 3.59 -8.91 -9.80
C GLY A 308 3.07 -10.34 -9.79
N TRP A 309 2.71 -10.84 -10.98
CA TRP A 309 2.03 -12.12 -11.18
C TRP A 309 2.64 -13.31 -10.42
N GLN A 310 3.94 -13.49 -10.48
CA GLN A 310 4.63 -14.64 -9.87
C GLN A 310 4.77 -14.59 -8.36
N SER A 311 4.47 -13.46 -7.75
CA SER A 311 4.50 -13.25 -6.29
C SER A 311 3.12 -13.23 -5.65
N ILE A 312 2.05 -13.42 -6.43
CA ILE A 312 0.69 -13.54 -5.90
C ILE A 312 0.60 -14.87 -5.15
N PRO A 313 0.35 -14.88 -3.82
CA PRO A 313 0.22 -16.10 -3.05
C PRO A 313 -1.05 -16.87 -3.43
N LYS A 314 -1.28 -18.04 -2.88
CA LYS A 314 -2.61 -18.64 -2.86
C LYS A 314 -3.57 -17.65 -2.19
N LEU A 315 -4.68 -17.34 -2.83
CA LEU A 315 -5.57 -16.24 -2.40
C LEU A 315 -6.58 -16.67 -1.35
N VAL A 316 -6.83 -17.96 -1.23
CA VAL A 316 -7.88 -18.54 -0.40
C VAL A 316 -7.30 -19.51 0.61
N PHE A 317 -7.96 -19.56 1.75
CA PHE A 317 -7.67 -20.47 2.85
C PHE A 317 -8.99 -20.79 3.57
N PRO A 318 -9.06 -21.82 4.43
CA PRO A 318 -10.29 -22.16 5.12
C PRO A 318 -10.90 -20.97 5.86
N GLY A 319 -12.12 -20.58 5.47
CA GLY A 319 -12.89 -19.49 6.04
C GLY A 319 -12.52 -18.09 5.56
N GLY A 320 -11.55 -17.94 4.63
CA GLY A 320 -11.18 -16.58 4.22
C GLY A 320 -10.49 -16.43 2.87
N ALA A 321 -10.27 -15.16 2.49
CA ALA A 321 -9.58 -14.80 1.26
C ALA A 321 -8.80 -13.47 1.39
N LEU A 322 -7.71 -13.36 0.61
CA LEU A 322 -6.89 -12.16 0.46
C LEU A 322 -7.37 -11.33 -0.74
N LEU A 323 -7.64 -10.02 -0.55
CA LEU A 323 -8.14 -9.13 -1.57
C LEU A 323 -7.16 -7.99 -1.89
N GLY A 324 -7.18 -7.51 -3.12
CA GLY A 324 -6.44 -6.33 -3.56
C GLY A 324 -4.95 -6.39 -3.27
N CYS A 325 -4.41 -5.37 -2.61
CA CYS A 325 -2.98 -5.31 -2.29
C CYS A 325 -2.56 -6.25 -1.14
N SER A 326 -3.49 -6.82 -0.35
CA SER A 326 -3.17 -7.92 0.57
C SER A 326 -2.69 -9.16 -0.20
N ALA A 327 -3.23 -9.36 -1.40
CA ALA A 327 -2.82 -10.39 -2.36
C ALA A 327 -1.71 -9.94 -3.34
N GLY A 328 -1.38 -8.65 -3.38
CA GLY A 328 -0.36 -8.12 -4.29
C GLY A 328 -0.82 -7.90 -5.74
N LEU A 329 -2.08 -7.54 -5.96
CA LEU A 329 -2.70 -7.45 -7.30
C LEU A 329 -2.42 -6.12 -8.05
N LEU A 330 -1.36 -5.39 -7.70
CA LEU A 330 -0.98 -4.15 -8.37
C LEU A 330 -0.27 -4.42 -9.70
N ASN A 331 -0.66 -3.71 -10.75
CA ASN A 331 0.05 -3.68 -12.03
C ASN A 331 1.14 -2.60 -11.98
N VAL A 332 2.38 -3.02 -11.71
CA VAL A 332 3.51 -2.12 -11.43
C VAL A 332 3.85 -1.20 -12.60
N PRO A 333 4.04 -1.67 -13.85
CA PRO A 333 4.36 -0.79 -14.97
C PRO A 333 3.27 0.22 -15.31
N ARG A 334 2.00 -0.15 -15.08
CA ARG A 334 0.86 0.76 -15.25
C ARG A 334 0.73 1.77 -14.09
N ILE A 335 1.41 1.51 -12.96
CA ILE A 335 1.26 2.29 -11.71
C ILE A 335 -0.23 2.31 -11.27
N LYS A 336 -0.93 1.22 -11.50
CA LYS A 336 -2.37 1.08 -11.25
C LYS A 336 -2.69 -0.21 -10.51
N GLY A 337 -3.48 -0.11 -9.44
CA GLY A 337 -3.92 -1.25 -8.65
C GLY A 337 -5.38 -1.16 -8.21
N ASN A 338 -5.97 0.03 -8.25
CA ASN A 338 -7.31 0.26 -7.72
C ASN A 338 -8.38 -0.53 -8.48
N HIS A 339 -8.29 -0.60 -9.82
CA HIS A 339 -9.19 -1.41 -10.64
C HIS A 339 -9.10 -2.90 -10.30
N ASN A 340 -7.88 -3.45 -10.15
CA ASN A 340 -7.70 -4.85 -9.75
C ASN A 340 -8.17 -5.11 -8.31
N ALA A 341 -7.99 -4.15 -7.41
CA ALA A 341 -8.52 -4.23 -6.05
C ALA A 341 -10.05 -4.31 -6.05
N MET A 342 -10.73 -3.44 -6.80
CA MET A 342 -12.19 -3.44 -6.92
C MET A 342 -12.70 -4.74 -7.58
N LEU A 343 -12.09 -5.17 -8.68
CA LEU A 343 -12.45 -6.42 -9.36
C LEU A 343 -12.22 -7.64 -8.45
N SER A 344 -11.17 -7.65 -7.62
CA SER A 344 -10.94 -8.74 -6.66
C SER A 344 -12.01 -8.78 -5.58
N GLY A 345 -12.43 -7.61 -5.07
CA GLY A 345 -13.52 -7.50 -4.11
C GLY A 345 -14.84 -8.04 -4.69
N LYS A 346 -15.16 -7.61 -5.93
CA LYS A 346 -16.34 -8.11 -6.66
C LYS A 346 -16.31 -9.64 -6.81
N ALA A 347 -15.18 -10.20 -7.28
CA ALA A 347 -15.06 -11.64 -7.50
C ALA A 347 -15.13 -12.46 -6.20
N ALA A 348 -14.53 -11.94 -5.10
CA ALA A 348 -14.61 -12.60 -3.78
C ALA A 348 -16.04 -12.58 -3.24
N ALA A 349 -16.77 -11.48 -3.43
CA ALA A 349 -18.18 -11.37 -3.06
C ALA A 349 -19.05 -12.38 -3.82
N GLU A 350 -18.87 -12.52 -5.12
CA GLU A 350 -19.61 -13.48 -5.95
C GLU A 350 -19.33 -14.93 -5.52
N ALA A 351 -18.07 -15.25 -5.20
CA ALA A 351 -17.70 -16.58 -4.72
C ALA A 351 -18.25 -16.86 -3.31
N ALA A 352 -18.19 -15.88 -2.39
CA ALA A 352 -18.72 -16.03 -1.03
C ALA A 352 -20.25 -16.17 -1.05
N HIS A 353 -20.96 -15.34 -1.81
CA HIS A 353 -22.40 -15.45 -2.00
C HIS A 353 -22.80 -16.83 -2.53
N ALA A 354 -22.17 -17.30 -3.60
CA ALA A 354 -22.47 -18.62 -4.17
C ALA A 354 -22.22 -19.77 -3.17
N ALA A 355 -21.18 -19.65 -2.34
CA ALA A 355 -20.89 -20.61 -1.28
C ALA A 355 -21.97 -20.61 -0.19
N ILE A 356 -22.36 -19.44 0.29
CA ILE A 356 -23.40 -19.26 1.32
C ILE A 356 -24.75 -19.81 0.83
N MET A 357 -25.14 -19.48 -0.40
CA MET A 357 -26.39 -19.99 -1.01
C MET A 357 -26.38 -21.50 -1.21
N ALA A 358 -25.19 -22.11 -1.32
CA ALA A 358 -25.04 -23.57 -1.36
C ALA A 358 -24.97 -24.22 0.05
N GLY A 359 -25.20 -23.43 1.12
CA GLY A 359 -25.13 -23.91 2.50
C GLY A 359 -23.71 -24.17 3.01
N ARG A 360 -22.67 -23.63 2.36
CA ARG A 360 -21.27 -23.77 2.75
C ARG A 360 -20.81 -22.61 3.64
N ALA A 361 -19.90 -22.91 4.55
CA ALA A 361 -19.25 -21.93 5.42
C ALA A 361 -17.87 -22.46 5.82
N GLY A 362 -16.90 -21.57 6.04
CA GLY A 362 -15.59 -21.91 6.58
C GLY A 362 -14.66 -22.68 5.65
N ASP A 363 -15.05 -22.98 4.42
CA ASP A 363 -14.22 -23.66 3.42
C ASP A 363 -13.45 -22.67 2.52
N GLU A 364 -12.71 -23.19 1.55
CA GLU A 364 -11.97 -22.35 0.59
C GLU A 364 -12.88 -21.85 -0.55
N LEU A 365 -12.81 -20.57 -0.85
CA LEU A 365 -13.52 -19.93 -1.97
C LEU A 365 -12.79 -20.18 -3.31
N ALA A 366 -12.66 -21.43 -3.73
CA ALA A 366 -11.85 -21.83 -4.89
C ALA A 366 -12.28 -21.10 -6.21
N ALA A 367 -13.54 -20.74 -6.34
CA ALA A 367 -14.04 -19.98 -7.49
C ALA A 367 -13.41 -18.58 -7.57
N TYR A 368 -13.16 -17.94 -6.42
CA TYR A 368 -12.45 -16.66 -6.37
C TYR A 368 -11.00 -16.78 -6.86
N GLU A 369 -10.26 -17.77 -6.37
CA GLU A 369 -8.89 -18.05 -6.83
C GLU A 369 -8.85 -18.25 -8.35
N ALA A 370 -9.76 -19.07 -8.87
CA ALA A 370 -9.86 -19.36 -10.30
C ALA A 370 -10.14 -18.10 -11.13
N GLU A 371 -11.09 -17.26 -10.70
CA GLU A 371 -11.45 -16.00 -11.40
C GLU A 371 -10.28 -15.02 -11.41
N VAL A 372 -9.60 -14.80 -10.28
CA VAL A 372 -8.43 -13.92 -10.24
C VAL A 372 -7.31 -14.44 -11.15
N ARG A 373 -7.07 -15.76 -11.19
CA ARG A 373 -6.00 -16.34 -12.01
C ARG A 373 -6.32 -16.34 -13.50
N SER A 374 -7.55 -16.63 -13.91
CA SER A 374 -7.93 -16.78 -15.32
C SER A 374 -8.65 -15.56 -15.91
N GLY A 375 -9.30 -14.76 -15.05
CA GLY A 375 -10.12 -13.62 -15.44
C GLY A 375 -9.34 -12.36 -15.82
N ALA A 376 -10.00 -11.22 -15.69
CA ALA A 376 -9.45 -9.91 -16.10
C ALA A 376 -8.16 -9.55 -15.38
N ILE A 377 -8.09 -9.77 -14.05
CA ILE A 377 -6.93 -9.48 -13.21
C ILE A 377 -5.72 -10.31 -13.67
N GLY A 378 -5.89 -11.62 -13.85
CA GLY A 378 -4.82 -12.49 -14.29
C GLY A 378 -4.30 -12.15 -15.68
N ARG A 379 -5.19 -11.77 -16.61
CA ARG A 379 -4.79 -11.30 -17.95
C ARG A 379 -4.00 -9.99 -17.90
N ASP A 380 -4.42 -9.04 -17.06
CA ASP A 380 -3.72 -7.75 -16.88
C ASP A 380 -2.30 -7.96 -16.31
N LEU A 381 -2.17 -8.75 -15.25
CA LEU A 381 -0.89 -8.96 -14.57
C LEU A 381 0.09 -9.85 -15.35
N ARG A 382 -0.41 -10.83 -16.11
CA ARG A 382 0.46 -11.69 -16.95
C ARG A 382 1.16 -10.91 -18.05
N LYS A 383 0.53 -9.87 -18.61
CA LYS A 383 1.12 -9.02 -19.66
C LYS A 383 2.38 -8.29 -19.20
N VAL A 384 2.50 -8.04 -17.91
CA VAL A 384 3.60 -7.25 -17.33
C VAL A 384 4.52 -8.06 -16.41
N ARG A 385 4.33 -9.37 -16.32
CA ARG A 385 4.95 -10.25 -15.32
C ARG A 385 6.48 -10.19 -15.27
N ASN A 386 7.14 -9.88 -16.38
CA ASN A 386 8.60 -9.88 -16.45
C ASN A 386 9.25 -8.51 -16.18
N VAL A 387 8.49 -7.42 -16.14
CA VAL A 387 9.05 -6.07 -16.01
C VAL A 387 9.82 -5.89 -14.70
N LYS A 388 9.23 -6.27 -13.56
CA LYS A 388 9.92 -6.16 -12.26
C LYS A 388 11.14 -7.08 -12.12
N PRO A 389 11.10 -8.36 -12.51
CA PRO A 389 12.29 -9.22 -12.53
C PRO A 389 13.41 -8.71 -13.46
N LEU A 390 13.07 -8.20 -14.65
CA LEU A 390 14.04 -7.61 -15.57
C LEU A 390 14.72 -6.40 -14.92
N TRP A 391 13.93 -5.50 -14.31
CA TRP A 391 14.46 -4.33 -13.63
C TRP A 391 15.42 -4.70 -12.50
N SER A 392 15.04 -5.67 -11.68
CA SER A 392 15.85 -6.13 -10.54
C SER A 392 17.19 -6.77 -10.99
N LYS A 393 17.24 -7.36 -12.21
CA LYS A 393 18.44 -8.04 -12.73
C LYS A 393 19.34 -7.15 -13.56
N PHE A 394 18.78 -6.29 -14.41
CA PHE A 394 19.52 -5.57 -15.45
C PHE A 394 19.54 -4.05 -15.26
N GLY A 395 18.91 -3.55 -14.21
CA GLY A 395 18.79 -2.11 -13.94
C GLY A 395 17.84 -1.41 -14.91
N LEU A 396 17.80 -0.07 -14.84
CA LEU A 396 16.77 0.76 -15.45
C LEU A 396 16.73 0.66 -16.99
N ILE A 397 17.82 1.00 -17.68
CA ILE A 397 17.81 1.19 -19.15
C ILE A 397 17.55 -0.12 -19.88
N ALA A 398 18.31 -1.17 -19.53
CA ALA A 398 18.16 -2.47 -20.18
C ALA A 398 16.76 -3.07 -19.92
N SER A 399 16.20 -2.86 -18.73
CA SER A 399 14.85 -3.34 -18.41
C SER A 399 13.74 -2.56 -19.12
N LEU A 400 13.93 -1.27 -19.40
CA LEU A 400 12.96 -0.49 -20.20
C LEU A 400 12.85 -1.04 -21.62
N VAL A 401 13.97 -1.33 -22.25
CA VAL A 401 13.99 -1.90 -23.60
C VAL A 401 13.44 -3.31 -23.60
N ALA A 402 14.00 -4.21 -22.77
CA ALA A 402 13.58 -5.61 -22.73
C ALA A 402 12.14 -5.78 -22.22
N GLY A 403 11.76 -5.04 -21.18
CA GLY A 403 10.41 -5.06 -20.62
C GLY A 403 9.37 -4.43 -21.54
N GLY A 404 9.72 -3.35 -22.25
CA GLY A 404 8.87 -2.76 -23.28
C GLY A 404 8.62 -3.72 -24.42
N PHE A 405 9.68 -4.37 -24.90
CA PHE A 405 9.57 -5.40 -25.94
C PHE A 405 8.73 -6.60 -25.50
N ASP A 406 8.94 -7.11 -24.28
CA ASP A 406 8.14 -8.21 -23.73
C ASP A 406 6.66 -7.84 -23.59
N MET A 407 6.36 -6.62 -23.14
CA MET A 407 4.97 -6.12 -23.07
C MET A 407 4.32 -6.01 -24.45
N TRP A 408 5.08 -5.60 -25.49
CA TRP A 408 4.60 -5.55 -26.87
C TRP A 408 4.29 -6.96 -27.39
N THR A 409 5.21 -7.91 -27.24
CA THR A 409 5.00 -9.30 -27.72
C THR A 409 3.87 -9.98 -26.98
N LEU A 410 3.72 -9.75 -25.68
CA LEU A 410 2.61 -10.25 -24.88
C LEU A 410 1.27 -9.60 -25.26
N SER A 411 1.26 -8.33 -25.64
CA SER A 411 0.04 -7.62 -26.02
C SER A 411 -0.45 -8.01 -27.41
N LEU A 412 0.47 -8.21 -28.38
CA LEU A 412 0.14 -8.51 -29.77
C LEU A 412 -0.03 -10.01 -30.04
N PHE A 413 0.82 -10.83 -29.43
CA PHE A 413 0.92 -12.26 -29.78
C PHE A 413 0.61 -13.19 -28.60
N GLY A 414 0.43 -12.65 -27.38
CA GLY A 414 0.20 -13.46 -26.17
C GLY A 414 1.45 -14.24 -25.71
N VAL A 415 2.61 -14.01 -26.31
CA VAL A 415 3.84 -14.77 -26.08
C VAL A 415 4.94 -13.90 -25.50
N SER A 416 5.64 -14.40 -24.48
CA SER A 416 6.88 -13.81 -23.96
C SER A 416 8.08 -14.62 -24.42
N LEU A 417 9.12 -13.95 -24.92
CA LEU A 417 10.38 -14.59 -25.25
C LEU A 417 11.22 -14.94 -24.00
N PHE A 418 10.89 -14.36 -22.85
CA PHE A 418 11.58 -14.61 -21.57
C PHE A 418 10.87 -15.68 -20.72
N GLY A 419 9.73 -16.21 -21.14
CA GLY A 419 8.88 -17.08 -20.32
C GLY A 419 8.32 -16.32 -19.12
N THR A 420 8.49 -16.87 -17.90
CA THR A 420 8.18 -16.20 -16.64
C THR A 420 9.42 -16.14 -15.76
N LEU A 421 9.99 -14.95 -15.63
CA LEU A 421 11.16 -14.70 -14.80
C LEU A 421 10.79 -14.69 -13.32
N LYS A 422 11.72 -15.13 -12.47
CA LYS A 422 11.51 -15.23 -11.01
C LYS A 422 12.27 -14.17 -10.23
N HIS A 423 11.73 -13.75 -9.09
CA HIS A 423 12.44 -12.99 -8.07
C HIS A 423 13.27 -13.94 -7.19
N GLY A 424 14.50 -13.53 -6.83
CA GLY A 424 15.40 -14.40 -6.07
C GLY A 424 15.48 -14.09 -4.57
N LYS A 425 15.33 -12.81 -4.16
CA LYS A 425 15.54 -12.36 -2.78
C LYS A 425 14.34 -11.53 -2.30
N THR A 426 14.08 -11.51 -0.99
CA THR A 426 13.20 -10.50 -0.36
C THR A 426 13.85 -9.11 -0.41
N ASP A 427 13.09 -8.08 -0.08
CA ASP A 427 13.64 -6.72 -0.05
C ASP A 427 14.58 -6.50 1.14
N ALA A 428 14.32 -7.16 2.27
CA ALA A 428 15.22 -7.20 3.41
C ALA A 428 16.56 -7.85 3.05
N ALA A 429 16.53 -9.05 2.46
CA ALA A 429 17.71 -9.80 2.06
C ALA A 429 18.52 -9.15 0.92
N ALA A 430 17.99 -8.12 0.26
CA ALA A 430 18.71 -7.32 -0.73
C ALA A 430 19.63 -6.27 -0.10
N THR A 431 19.48 -5.98 1.20
CA THR A 431 20.29 -4.97 1.91
C THR A 431 21.72 -5.48 2.08
N GLY A 432 22.69 -4.73 1.55
CA GLY A 432 24.12 -5.01 1.70
C GLY A 432 24.70 -4.42 2.98
N GLU A 433 25.91 -4.80 3.33
CA GLU A 433 26.60 -4.28 4.51
C GLU A 433 27.05 -2.84 4.30
N ALA A 434 26.98 -2.01 5.33
CA ALA A 434 27.29 -0.57 5.24
C ALA A 434 28.73 -0.30 4.78
N ARG A 435 29.67 -1.16 5.16
CA ARG A 435 31.10 -1.05 4.75
C ARG A 435 31.34 -1.20 3.25
N ASP A 436 30.40 -1.82 2.51
CA ASP A 436 30.52 -2.04 1.07
C ASP A 436 30.03 -0.83 0.24
N PHE A 437 29.51 0.20 0.90
CA PHE A 437 28.93 1.37 0.25
C PHE A 437 29.47 2.68 0.86
N ALA A 438 29.70 3.65 -0.01
CA ALA A 438 30.00 5.00 0.46
C ALA A 438 28.75 5.64 1.08
N PRO A 439 28.86 6.31 2.23
CA PRO A 439 27.76 7.12 2.77
C PRO A 439 27.30 8.18 1.78
N ILE A 440 25.97 8.39 1.73
CA ILE A 440 25.39 9.41 0.86
C ILE A 440 25.18 10.69 1.67
N THR A 441 25.79 11.78 1.21
CA THR A 441 25.59 13.12 1.79
C THR A 441 24.40 13.78 1.12
N TYR A 442 23.42 14.15 1.91
CA TYR A 442 22.23 14.87 1.44
C TYR A 442 22.31 16.35 1.81
N PRO A 443 21.87 17.27 0.93
CA PRO A 443 21.78 18.69 1.25
C PRO A 443 20.75 18.90 2.36
N LYS A 444 20.96 19.92 3.19
CA LYS A 444 19.95 20.34 4.16
C LYS A 444 18.72 20.88 3.42
N PRO A 445 17.51 20.52 3.88
CA PRO A 445 16.29 21.13 3.36
C PRO A 445 16.28 22.65 3.48
N ASP A 446 15.72 23.35 2.48
CA ASP A 446 15.70 24.82 2.40
C ASP A 446 14.49 25.47 3.10
N GLY A 447 13.54 24.66 3.57
CA GLY A 447 12.31 25.15 4.19
C GLY A 447 11.27 25.75 3.23
N THR A 448 11.54 25.73 1.92
CA THR A 448 10.68 26.31 0.88
C THR A 448 10.17 25.24 -0.08
N LEU A 449 11.05 24.51 -0.73
CA LEU A 449 10.73 23.38 -1.60
C LEU A 449 10.96 22.04 -0.89
N SER A 450 11.97 21.98 -0.04
CA SER A 450 12.33 20.80 0.75
C SER A 450 12.24 21.08 2.24
N PHE A 451 11.86 20.07 2.99
CA PHE A 451 11.57 20.18 4.42
C PHE A 451 12.25 19.06 5.20
N ASP A 452 12.55 19.31 6.48
CA ASP A 452 12.95 18.25 7.37
C ASP A 452 11.80 17.24 7.57
N ARG A 453 12.16 16.03 7.94
CA ARG A 453 11.22 14.91 7.99
C ARG A 453 10.09 15.12 8.98
N LEU A 454 10.37 15.62 10.18
CA LEU A 454 9.36 15.81 11.23
C LEU A 454 8.38 16.92 10.86
N THR A 455 8.88 18.04 10.33
CA THR A 455 8.02 19.11 9.78
C THR A 455 7.10 18.56 8.69
N ASN A 456 7.57 17.61 7.87
CA ASN A 456 6.75 17.03 6.81
C ASN A 456 5.70 16.05 7.37
N VAL A 457 6.06 15.25 8.36
CA VAL A 457 5.15 14.29 9.02
C VAL A 457 3.94 14.99 9.65
N ALA A 458 4.12 16.22 10.17
CA ALA A 458 2.98 17.00 10.70
C ALA A 458 1.84 17.17 9.66
N PHE A 459 2.16 17.19 8.36
CA PHE A 459 1.18 17.27 7.27
C PHE A 459 0.55 15.92 6.90
N SER A 460 0.87 14.86 7.61
CA SER A 460 0.14 13.58 7.56
C SER A 460 -1.02 13.53 8.53
N PHE A 461 -1.07 14.48 9.46
CA PHE A 461 -2.05 14.54 10.56
C PHE A 461 -2.08 13.24 11.36
N THR A 462 -0.93 12.54 11.43
CA THR A 462 -0.83 11.30 12.21
C THR A 462 -0.94 11.60 13.70
N ASN A 463 -1.71 10.79 14.39
CA ASN A 463 -1.88 10.85 15.83
C ASN A 463 -2.00 9.42 16.39
N HIS A 464 -1.38 9.17 17.54
CA HIS A 464 -1.50 7.93 18.28
C HIS A 464 -1.63 8.24 19.76
N ALA A 465 -2.51 7.56 20.46
CA ALA A 465 -2.62 7.68 21.90
C ALA A 465 -1.30 7.26 22.58
N GLU A 466 -0.75 8.12 23.44
CA GLU A 466 0.53 7.86 24.12
C GLU A 466 0.43 6.71 25.13
N SER A 467 -0.77 6.47 25.64
CA SER A 467 -1.07 5.46 26.66
C SER A 467 -1.25 4.05 26.13
N GLN A 468 -0.99 3.77 24.84
CA GLN A 468 -1.10 2.44 24.27
C GLN A 468 0.27 1.77 24.07
N PRO A 469 0.33 0.42 23.91
CA PRO A 469 1.54 -0.25 23.50
C PRO A 469 2.03 0.23 22.12
N ALA A 470 3.35 0.32 21.96
CA ALA A 470 3.90 0.58 20.63
C ALA A 470 3.52 -0.55 19.66
N HIS A 471 2.90 -0.20 18.54
CA HIS A 471 2.51 -1.15 17.49
C HIS A 471 3.67 -1.61 16.58
N LEU A 472 4.89 -1.30 16.99
CA LEU A 472 6.16 -1.63 16.31
C LEU A 472 6.97 -2.51 17.26
N HIS A 473 6.87 -3.82 17.08
CA HIS A 473 7.47 -4.80 17.98
C HIS A 473 8.85 -5.22 17.50
N LEU A 474 9.80 -5.28 18.42
CA LEU A 474 11.11 -5.90 18.22
C LEU A 474 11.04 -7.34 18.69
N THR A 475 11.45 -8.28 17.84
CA THR A 475 11.60 -9.68 18.25
C THR A 475 12.71 -9.81 19.30
N ASP A 476 13.82 -9.07 19.10
CA ASP A 476 14.91 -8.95 20.06
C ASP A 476 15.33 -7.47 20.15
N PRO A 477 15.14 -6.83 21.32
CA PRO A 477 15.51 -5.43 21.54
C PRO A 477 17.01 -5.12 21.37
N ALA A 478 17.90 -6.12 21.45
CA ALA A 478 19.34 -5.91 21.30
C ALA A 478 19.77 -5.80 19.82
N VAL A 479 19.05 -6.41 18.89
CA VAL A 479 19.42 -6.52 17.46
C VAL A 479 19.71 -5.16 16.80
N PRO A 480 18.94 -4.08 17.00
CA PRO A 480 19.21 -2.81 16.36
C PRO A 480 20.61 -2.25 16.66
N ILE A 481 21.07 -2.37 17.91
CA ILE A 481 22.37 -1.86 18.34
C ILE A 481 23.47 -2.90 18.15
N ALA A 482 23.24 -4.16 18.55
CA ALA A 482 24.29 -5.19 18.52
C ALA A 482 24.57 -5.73 17.10
N VAL A 483 23.58 -5.72 16.22
CA VAL A 483 23.68 -6.33 14.88
C VAL A 483 23.52 -5.29 13.77
N ASN A 484 22.39 -4.57 13.75
CA ASN A 484 22.07 -3.69 12.62
C ASN A 484 22.96 -2.46 12.55
N LEU A 485 23.29 -1.85 13.72
CA LEU A 485 24.13 -0.66 13.75
C LEU A 485 25.55 -0.92 13.21
N PRO A 486 26.32 -1.92 13.67
CA PRO A 486 27.67 -2.15 13.16
C PRO A 486 27.67 -2.72 11.73
N ARG A 487 26.67 -3.49 11.34
CA ARG A 487 26.66 -4.18 10.06
C ARG A 487 26.00 -3.36 8.94
N TYR A 488 24.90 -2.68 9.24
CA TYR A 488 24.07 -1.97 8.27
C TYR A 488 23.92 -0.46 8.57
N ALA A 489 24.69 0.07 9.53
CA ALA A 489 24.57 1.44 10.05
C ALA A 489 23.13 1.79 10.51
N GLU A 490 22.40 0.83 11.07
CA GLU A 490 20.98 0.87 11.46
C GLU A 490 20.11 1.62 10.44
N PRO A 491 19.68 0.95 9.37
CA PRO A 491 19.04 1.62 8.23
C PRO A 491 17.61 2.10 8.53
N ALA A 492 17.00 1.67 9.66
CA ALA A 492 15.67 2.13 10.05
C ALA A 492 15.59 3.65 10.21
N GLN A 493 16.68 4.28 10.63
CA GLN A 493 16.81 5.74 10.72
C GLN A 493 16.61 6.44 9.37
N ARG A 494 16.82 5.73 8.24
CA ARG A 494 16.78 6.28 6.88
C ARG A 494 15.61 5.77 6.05
N TYR A 495 15.30 4.46 6.10
CA TYR A 495 14.17 3.95 5.31
C TYR A 495 12.81 4.36 5.87
N CYS A 496 12.72 4.73 7.16
CA CYS A 496 11.47 5.22 7.72
C CYS A 496 11.17 6.64 7.22
N PRO A 497 10.05 6.87 6.51
CA PRO A 497 9.70 8.18 5.96
C PRO A 497 9.12 9.14 7.01
N ALA A 498 8.94 8.67 8.26
CA ALA A 498 8.22 9.39 9.30
C ALA A 498 9.06 9.70 10.56
N GLY A 499 10.35 9.32 10.61
CA GLY A 499 11.19 9.63 11.78
C GLY A 499 10.86 8.83 13.03
N VAL A 500 10.39 7.61 12.86
CA VAL A 500 10.03 6.73 13.98
C VAL A 500 11.26 6.18 14.69
N TYR A 501 12.31 5.86 13.94
CA TYR A 501 13.50 5.17 14.48
C TYR A 501 14.68 6.10 14.59
N GLU A 502 15.36 6.03 15.74
CA GLU A 502 16.52 6.84 16.04
C GLU A 502 17.55 6.04 16.86
N VAL A 503 18.82 6.20 16.53
CA VAL A 503 19.93 5.75 17.37
C VAL A 503 20.47 6.97 18.11
N VAL A 504 20.26 7.00 19.43
CA VAL A 504 20.73 8.07 20.30
C VAL A 504 22.06 7.64 20.91
N ALA A 505 23.11 8.39 20.61
CA ALA A 505 24.44 8.22 21.17
C ALA A 505 24.76 9.41 22.10
N GLU A 506 25.05 9.11 23.37
CA GLU A 506 25.47 10.09 24.36
C GLU A 506 26.94 9.82 24.76
N ALA A 507 27.72 10.87 25.00
CA ALA A 507 29.11 10.71 25.36
C ALA A 507 29.25 9.84 26.63
N GLY A 508 30.03 8.77 26.54
CA GLY A 508 30.30 7.86 27.67
C GLY A 508 29.17 6.85 27.97
N LYS A 509 28.14 6.75 27.12
CA LYS A 509 27.08 5.74 27.24
C LYS A 509 27.01 4.89 26.00
N GLU A 510 26.54 3.66 26.16
CA GLU A 510 26.19 2.81 25.02
C GLU A 510 25.04 3.43 24.21
N PRO A 511 25.09 3.35 22.87
CA PRO A 511 24.01 3.84 22.05
C PRO A 511 22.71 3.07 22.32
N ARG A 512 21.59 3.76 22.25
CA ARG A 512 20.27 3.17 22.43
C ARG A 512 19.39 3.38 21.21
N PHE A 513 18.55 2.39 20.92
CA PHE A 513 17.56 2.47 19.84
C PHE A 513 16.23 2.99 20.40
N VAL A 514 15.69 4.02 19.78
CA VAL A 514 14.45 4.68 20.21
C VAL A 514 13.39 4.52 19.12
N ILE A 515 12.17 4.21 19.53
CA ILE A 515 11.00 4.07 18.67
C ILE A 515 9.99 5.16 19.02
N ASN A 516 9.94 6.21 18.22
CA ASN A 516 8.99 7.32 18.35
C ASN A 516 7.71 6.95 17.59
N PHE A 517 6.95 5.99 18.10
CA PHE A 517 5.81 5.38 17.39
C PHE A 517 4.68 6.37 17.07
N GLN A 518 4.57 7.47 17.81
CA GLN A 518 3.60 8.54 17.58
C GLN A 518 3.74 9.17 16.18
N ASN A 519 4.94 9.14 15.61
CA ASN A 519 5.22 9.66 14.27
C ASN A 519 4.79 8.68 13.15
N CYS A 520 4.39 7.45 13.49
CA CYS A 520 4.15 6.40 12.50
C CYS A 520 2.98 6.75 11.57
N VAL A 521 3.23 6.70 10.27
CA VAL A 521 2.22 6.90 9.21
C VAL A 521 1.71 5.57 8.62
N HIS A 522 1.91 4.48 9.31
CA HIS A 522 1.48 3.13 8.93
C HIS A 522 1.96 2.67 7.53
N CYS A 523 3.12 3.14 7.10
CA CYS A 523 3.68 2.79 5.78
C CYS A 523 4.19 1.35 5.69
N LYS A 524 4.50 0.70 6.83
CA LYS A 524 4.97 -0.69 6.96
C LYS A 524 6.34 -0.96 6.33
N THR A 525 7.10 0.06 5.97
CA THR A 525 8.44 -0.09 5.36
C THR A 525 9.41 -0.82 6.29
N CYS A 526 9.33 -0.59 7.60
CA CYS A 526 10.16 -1.26 8.61
C CYS A 526 9.95 -2.78 8.63
N ASP A 527 8.72 -3.24 8.65
CA ASP A 527 8.34 -4.66 8.59
C ASP A 527 8.80 -5.35 7.29
N ILE A 528 9.02 -4.57 6.22
CA ILE A 528 9.46 -5.08 4.91
C ILE A 528 10.98 -5.03 4.76
N LYS A 529 11.62 -3.93 5.17
CA LYS A 529 13.00 -3.58 4.79
C LYS A 529 14.03 -3.86 5.86
N ASP A 530 13.63 -4.06 7.11
CA ASP A 530 14.58 -4.39 8.16
C ASP A 530 15.44 -5.61 7.78
N PRO A 531 16.79 -5.47 7.67
CA PRO A 531 17.66 -6.55 7.19
C PRO A 531 17.65 -7.77 8.09
N SER A 532 17.42 -7.60 9.37
CA SER A 532 17.32 -8.69 10.36
C SER A 532 15.90 -9.22 10.53
N GLN A 533 14.90 -8.61 9.86
CA GLN A 533 13.46 -8.91 10.02
C GLN A 533 13.03 -8.93 11.50
N ASN A 534 13.63 -8.04 12.28
CA ASN A 534 13.42 -7.91 13.72
C ASN A 534 12.22 -7.02 14.08
N ILE A 535 11.79 -6.15 13.14
CA ILE A 535 10.68 -5.23 13.35
C ILE A 535 9.40 -5.79 12.76
N THR A 536 8.38 -5.96 13.58
CA THR A 536 7.03 -6.34 13.16
C THR A 536 6.06 -5.19 13.40
N TRP A 537 5.36 -4.76 12.36
CA TRP A 537 4.26 -3.82 12.47
C TRP A 537 2.96 -4.58 12.77
N THR A 538 2.23 -4.20 13.80
CA THR A 538 0.88 -4.69 14.11
C THR A 538 -0.12 -3.57 14.05
N THR A 539 -1.42 -3.89 14.06
CA THR A 539 -2.46 -2.86 14.03
C THR A 539 -2.54 -2.17 15.40
N PRO A 540 -2.39 -0.83 15.50
CA PRO A 540 -2.61 -0.10 16.75
C PRO A 540 -4.10 -0.04 17.12
N GLN A 541 -4.43 0.61 18.23
CA GLN A 541 -5.82 0.93 18.57
C GLN A 541 -6.54 1.60 17.40
N GLY A 542 -7.82 1.34 17.30
CA GLY A 542 -8.66 1.94 16.26
C GLY A 542 -8.79 3.46 16.43
N GLY A 543 -8.94 4.16 15.30
CA GLY A 543 -8.99 5.62 15.25
C GLY A 543 -7.63 6.30 15.10
N ASP A 544 -6.54 5.61 15.44
CA ASP A 544 -5.17 6.12 15.41
C ASP A 544 -4.51 6.02 14.03
N GLY A 545 -3.46 6.83 13.84
CA GLY A 545 -2.66 6.88 12.63
C GLY A 545 -2.84 8.15 11.82
N PRO A 546 -2.43 8.14 10.54
CA PRO A 546 -2.55 9.33 9.69
C PRO A 546 -4.02 9.62 9.35
N ASN A 547 -4.32 10.92 9.18
CA ASN A 547 -5.60 11.36 8.62
C ASN A 547 -5.34 12.19 7.37
N TYR A 548 -5.22 11.52 6.24
CA TYR A 548 -4.84 12.17 4.98
C TYR A 548 -5.99 12.97 4.39
N PRO A 549 -5.84 14.30 4.26
CA PRO A 549 -6.81 15.10 3.54
C PRO A 549 -6.57 14.93 2.03
N ASN A 550 -7.56 14.56 1.29
CA ASN A 550 -7.58 14.59 -0.19
C ASN A 550 -6.45 13.76 -0.89
N MET A 551 -5.96 12.67 -0.27
CA MET A 551 -4.86 11.84 -0.82
C MET A 551 -5.33 10.58 -1.54
#